data_58ff3807327c68149994de3d1b411575
#
_entry.id   58ff3807327c68149994de3d1b411575
#
_cell.length_a   1.000
_cell.length_b   1.000
_cell.length_c   1.000
_cell.angle_alpha   90.00
_cell.angle_beta   90.00
_cell.angle_gamma   90.00
#
_symmetry.space_group_name_H-M   'P 1'
#
loop_
_entity.id
_entity.type
_entity.pdbx_description
1 polymer ?
#
loop_
_entity_poly.entity_id
_entity_poly.type
_entity_poly.pdbx_seq_one_letter_code
_entity_poly.pdbx_strand_id
1 'polypeptide(L)'
;MLGSGSILGRDSSLEPKVKIWDNKAIPKETMQREDLKYGNTPSASFDEKGVSGETNSDITPAFMTKLGSGGAAVFGDRVIVSCGSGNAASVLKACFCAGFSGAGGKVIDCGVTSLPAHIHLSRVMNASGLVNIEVSSKSKITILNKAGLPLTRVQERKLEAALNRGDYRNAEWDGFGEIKAFKNASLLYSGALEAASEFSCRYKVSVNCGNPLITAAAAVPMQKISNPSGEPLTVNINRDGTKAELYVSEREKADYTKLVTIVGYDIMKKGFDVAVPLEFPSTVEEAAKLTGKTVKRFYRCSNDNSDKSARELAASQPFLFDGLMLALNALEVISASFVTLGKYLEGLPQLETENRFLRIHCPPQRILSKLADKSNGVSEGIFLGEEGNRVLLRSSRQGDGLFLFAESYSQETAKALCDNVEMQVRTLLGK
;
A
#
# COMPACT_ATOMS: atom_id res chain seq x y z
N MET A 1 -3.20 36.54 -14.57
CA MET A 1 -2.27 36.41 -15.72
C MET A 1 -1.82 34.98 -15.82
N LEU A 2 -1.91 34.38 -16.99
CA LEU A 2 -1.50 33.00 -17.23
C LEU A 2 -0.28 32.99 -18.17
N GLY A 3 0.81 32.36 -17.75
CA GLY A 3 2.06 32.26 -18.51
C GLY A 3 1.97 31.26 -19.66
N SER A 4 2.89 31.38 -20.62
CA SER A 4 2.97 30.53 -21.79
C SER A 4 3.20 29.06 -21.42
N GLY A 5 2.55 28.12 -22.11
CA GLY A 5 2.70 26.67 -21.84
C GLY A 5 2.10 26.19 -20.52
N SER A 6 1.39 27.05 -19.78
CA SER A 6 0.75 26.64 -18.52
C SER A 6 -0.57 25.92 -18.77
N ILE A 7 -0.87 24.95 -17.92
CA ILE A 7 -2.04 24.08 -18.01
C ILE A 7 -2.96 24.33 -16.81
N LEU A 8 -4.22 24.66 -17.08
CA LEU A 8 -5.29 24.65 -16.09
C LEU A 8 -6.04 23.33 -16.14
N GLY A 9 -6.05 22.61 -15.05
CA GLY A 9 -6.83 21.38 -14.91
C GLY A 9 -8.33 21.66 -15.01
N ARG A 10 -9.08 20.64 -15.39
CA ARG A 10 -10.55 20.75 -15.49
C ARG A 10 -11.14 21.19 -14.15
N ASP A 11 -12.13 22.09 -14.21
CA ASP A 11 -12.85 22.62 -13.04
C ASP A 11 -11.93 23.33 -12.01
N SER A 12 -10.70 23.74 -12.42
CA SER A 12 -9.83 24.60 -11.62
C SER A 12 -10.18 26.08 -11.84
N SER A 13 -9.89 26.89 -10.82
CA SER A 13 -10.13 28.32 -10.84
C SER A 13 -8.94 29.10 -10.27
N LEU A 14 -8.78 30.33 -10.72
CA LEU A 14 -7.80 31.28 -10.22
C LEU A 14 -8.50 32.41 -9.48
N GLU A 15 -8.04 32.79 -8.30
CA GLU A 15 -8.50 34.03 -7.68
C GLU A 15 -8.11 35.25 -8.52
N PRO A 16 -8.91 36.31 -8.46
CA PRO A 16 -8.60 37.56 -9.15
C PRO A 16 -7.19 38.07 -8.82
N LYS A 17 -6.46 38.51 -9.86
CA LYS A 17 -5.09 39.05 -9.81
C LYS A 17 -3.98 38.01 -9.61
N VAL A 18 -4.25 36.72 -9.40
CA VAL A 18 -3.23 35.66 -9.34
C VAL A 18 -2.45 35.59 -10.66
N LYS A 19 -1.13 35.48 -10.56
CA LYS A 19 -0.20 35.36 -11.69
C LYS A 19 0.37 33.93 -11.72
N ILE A 20 0.23 33.30 -12.87
CA ILE A 20 0.83 32.00 -13.14
C ILE A 20 1.93 32.19 -14.17
N TRP A 21 3.18 31.83 -13.82
CA TRP A 21 4.31 31.94 -14.73
C TRP A 21 4.30 30.82 -15.77
N ASP A 22 5.25 30.88 -16.72
CA ASP A 22 5.33 29.96 -17.86
C ASP A 22 5.53 28.50 -17.43
N ASN A 23 4.98 27.57 -18.20
CA ASN A 23 5.12 26.11 -18.02
C ASN A 23 4.69 25.59 -16.65
N LYS A 24 3.64 26.18 -16.07
CA LYS A 24 3.07 25.72 -14.80
C LYS A 24 1.82 24.87 -15.02
N ALA A 25 1.59 23.90 -14.15
CA ALA A 25 0.40 23.09 -14.16
C ALA A 25 -0.41 23.31 -12.87
N ILE A 26 -1.70 23.62 -13.03
CA ILE A 26 -2.67 23.67 -11.94
C ILE A 26 -3.54 22.42 -12.05
N PRO A 27 -3.64 21.60 -11.00
CA PRO A 27 -4.43 20.38 -11.00
C PRO A 27 -5.92 20.65 -11.21
N LYS A 28 -6.66 19.62 -11.63
CA LYS A 28 -8.13 19.67 -11.71
C LYS A 28 -8.75 20.00 -10.33
N GLU A 29 -9.92 20.64 -10.36
CA GLU A 29 -10.73 20.96 -9.18
C GLU A 29 -9.98 21.79 -8.11
N THR A 30 -8.95 22.53 -8.50
CA THR A 30 -8.11 23.33 -7.59
C THR A 30 -8.42 24.81 -7.72
N MET A 31 -8.55 25.50 -6.60
CA MET A 31 -8.60 26.97 -6.55
C MET A 31 -7.22 27.52 -6.20
N GLN A 32 -6.54 28.12 -7.17
CA GLN A 32 -5.24 28.77 -6.96
C GLN A 32 -5.45 30.19 -6.41
N ARG A 33 -4.93 30.44 -5.21
CA ARG A 33 -5.11 31.69 -4.47
C ARG A 33 -3.87 32.58 -4.44
N GLU A 34 -2.71 32.00 -4.72
CA GLU A 34 -1.41 32.68 -4.67
C GLU A 34 -0.72 32.63 -6.03
N ASP A 35 0.19 33.59 -6.25
CA ASP A 35 1.04 33.62 -7.43
C ASP A 35 1.90 32.35 -7.53
N LEU A 36 1.94 31.72 -8.71
CA LEU A 36 2.73 30.52 -8.97
C LEU A 36 3.92 30.84 -9.87
N LYS A 37 5.04 31.15 -9.25
CA LYS A 37 6.30 31.49 -9.93
C LYS A 37 7.26 30.29 -9.96
N TYR A 38 7.43 29.59 -8.86
CA TYR A 38 8.32 28.45 -8.70
C TYR A 38 7.53 27.20 -8.37
N GLY A 39 8.04 26.03 -8.79
CA GLY A 39 7.36 24.75 -8.59
C GLY A 39 6.08 24.61 -9.40
N ASN A 40 5.29 23.62 -9.03
CA ASN A 40 3.90 23.42 -9.50
C ASN A 40 2.96 23.52 -8.31
N THR A 41 1.68 23.79 -8.56
CA THR A 41 0.69 23.65 -7.49
C THR A 41 0.71 22.19 -7.00
N PRO A 42 0.93 21.94 -5.70
CA PRO A 42 0.94 20.58 -5.18
C PRO A 42 -0.35 19.87 -5.53
N SER A 43 -0.26 18.73 -6.20
CA SER A 43 -1.43 17.90 -6.47
C SER A 43 -1.76 17.10 -5.23
N ALA A 44 -2.95 17.28 -4.69
CA ALA A 44 -3.47 16.49 -3.58
C ALA A 44 -4.03 15.14 -4.03
N SER A 45 -3.70 14.67 -5.23
CA SER A 45 -4.20 13.40 -5.73
C SER A 45 -3.49 12.23 -5.06
N PHE A 46 -4.28 11.25 -4.63
CA PHE A 46 -3.76 10.02 -4.06
C PHE A 46 -3.20 9.10 -5.13
N ASP A 47 -2.09 8.48 -4.84
CA ASP A 47 -1.56 7.33 -5.55
C ASP A 47 -2.06 6.00 -4.91
N GLU A 48 -1.48 4.86 -5.32
CA GLU A 48 -1.88 3.52 -4.83
C GLU A 48 -1.66 3.30 -3.32
N LYS A 49 -0.85 4.13 -2.66
CA LYS A 49 -0.47 3.94 -1.25
C LYS A 49 -0.64 5.19 -0.37
N GLY A 50 -1.13 6.28 -0.93
CA GLY A 50 -1.27 7.56 -0.25
C GLY A 50 -0.91 8.73 -1.14
N VAL A 51 -0.03 9.62 -0.71
CA VAL A 51 0.43 10.77 -1.48
C VAL A 51 1.93 10.68 -1.69
N SER A 52 2.39 10.86 -2.92
CA SER A 52 3.81 10.89 -3.25
C SER A 52 4.16 12.06 -4.19
N GLY A 53 5.39 12.54 -4.12
CA GLY A 53 5.87 13.64 -4.94
C GLY A 53 7.33 13.96 -4.69
N GLU A 54 7.90 14.86 -5.50
CA GLU A 54 9.26 15.35 -5.33
C GLU A 54 9.40 16.08 -3.99
N THR A 55 10.45 15.71 -3.24
CA THR A 55 10.69 16.26 -1.91
C THR A 55 11.01 17.76 -2.00
N ASN A 56 10.32 18.56 -1.18
CA ASN A 56 10.43 20.01 -1.11
C ASN A 56 10.06 20.77 -2.41
N SER A 57 9.41 20.10 -3.33
CA SER A 57 8.78 20.69 -4.53
C SER A 57 7.27 20.44 -4.49
N ASP A 58 6.84 19.19 -4.55
CA ASP A 58 5.44 18.80 -4.41
C ASP A 58 5.06 18.61 -2.94
N ILE A 59 5.89 17.87 -2.20
CA ILE A 59 5.72 17.60 -0.78
C ILE A 59 6.59 18.57 0.04
N THR A 60 6.02 19.71 0.32
CA THR A 60 6.66 20.79 1.09
C THR A 60 6.22 20.79 2.56
N PRO A 61 6.93 21.48 3.48
CA PRO A 61 6.45 21.73 4.83
C PRO A 61 5.04 22.35 4.89
N ALA A 62 4.76 23.31 4.03
CA ALA A 62 3.44 23.95 3.93
C ALA A 62 2.35 22.96 3.49
N PHE A 63 2.65 22.11 2.49
CA PHE A 63 1.74 21.04 2.08
C PHE A 63 1.46 20.06 3.22
N MET A 64 2.49 19.64 3.97
CA MET A 64 2.33 18.72 5.09
C MET A 64 1.49 19.30 6.23
N THR A 65 1.61 20.61 6.50
CA THR A 65 0.75 21.30 7.47
C THR A 65 -0.71 21.29 7.01
N LYS A 66 -0.97 21.62 5.73
CA LYS A 66 -2.31 21.54 5.14
C LYS A 66 -2.87 20.12 5.17
N LEU A 67 -2.04 19.11 4.85
CA LEU A 67 -2.42 17.70 4.90
C LEU A 67 -2.80 17.27 6.33
N GLY A 68 -2.08 17.76 7.34
CA GLY A 68 -2.41 17.54 8.75
C GLY A 68 -3.77 18.13 9.11
N SER A 69 -3.99 19.40 8.78
CA SER A 69 -5.27 20.09 9.06
C SER A 69 -6.46 19.42 8.35
N GLY A 70 -6.32 19.10 7.06
CA GLY A 70 -7.34 18.36 6.31
C GLY A 70 -7.55 16.94 6.83
N GLY A 71 -6.49 16.29 7.30
CA GLY A 71 -6.52 14.95 7.89
C GLY A 71 -7.41 14.86 9.13
N ALA A 72 -7.48 15.91 9.95
CA ALA A 72 -8.34 15.94 11.12
C ALA A 72 -9.84 15.76 10.76
N ALA A 73 -10.27 16.24 9.59
CA ALA A 73 -11.63 16.05 9.11
C ALA A 73 -11.96 14.59 8.72
N VAL A 74 -10.93 13.78 8.41
CA VAL A 74 -11.07 12.38 7.96
C VAL A 74 -10.83 11.40 9.08
N PHE A 75 -9.77 11.62 9.87
CA PHE A 75 -9.35 10.72 10.96
C PHE A 75 -10.04 11.01 12.29
N GLY A 76 -10.76 12.13 12.42
CA GLY A 76 -11.37 12.50 13.68
C GLY A 76 -10.35 12.87 14.76
N ASP A 77 -10.50 12.29 15.97
CA ASP A 77 -9.82 12.80 17.15
C ASP A 77 -8.34 12.44 17.31
N ARG A 78 -7.88 11.32 16.73
CA ARG A 78 -6.53 10.80 17.03
C ARG A 78 -5.87 10.12 15.86
N VAL A 79 -4.61 10.50 15.61
CA VAL A 79 -3.77 9.88 14.57
C VAL A 79 -2.44 9.39 15.16
N ILE A 80 -1.94 8.27 14.65
CA ILE A 80 -0.57 7.80 14.91
C ILE A 80 0.30 8.30 13.75
N VAL A 81 1.42 8.94 14.07
CA VAL A 81 2.34 9.49 13.05
C VAL A 81 3.75 8.96 13.29
N SER A 82 4.41 8.55 12.22
CA SER A 82 5.81 8.15 12.24
C SER A 82 6.54 8.61 10.98
N CYS A 83 7.86 8.50 10.98
CA CYS A 83 8.65 8.77 9.78
C CYS A 83 9.81 7.78 9.65
N GLY A 84 10.39 7.71 8.45
CA GLY A 84 11.69 7.10 8.22
C GLY A 84 12.82 7.95 8.81
N SER A 85 14.06 7.44 8.68
CA SER A 85 15.25 8.16 9.15
C SER A 85 15.56 9.40 8.29
N GLY A 86 16.15 10.41 8.93
CA GLY A 86 16.65 11.62 8.28
C GLY A 86 15.90 12.90 8.65
N ASN A 87 16.60 14.04 8.52
CA ASN A 87 16.10 15.34 8.94
C ASN A 87 14.84 15.77 8.15
N ALA A 88 14.83 15.56 6.84
CA ALA A 88 13.70 15.94 6.00
C ALA A 88 12.42 15.20 6.40
N ALA A 89 12.49 13.89 6.69
CA ALA A 89 11.36 13.10 7.16
C ALA A 89 10.84 13.62 8.51
N SER A 90 11.75 13.95 9.42
CA SER A 90 11.41 14.50 10.75
C SER A 90 10.74 15.87 10.64
N VAL A 91 11.23 16.75 9.76
CA VAL A 91 10.63 18.08 9.52
C VAL A 91 9.23 17.95 8.94
N LEU A 92 9.07 17.15 7.89
CA LEU A 92 7.77 16.94 7.25
C LEU A 92 6.76 16.31 8.22
N LYS A 93 7.21 15.38 9.08
CA LYS A 93 6.41 14.81 10.16
C LYS A 93 5.95 15.89 11.15
N ALA A 94 6.85 16.72 11.61
CA ALA A 94 6.53 17.81 12.56
C ALA A 94 5.49 18.77 11.97
N CYS A 95 5.61 19.12 10.70
CA CYS A 95 4.65 19.96 9.99
C CYS A 95 3.24 19.32 9.91
N PHE A 96 3.17 18.04 9.61
CA PHE A 96 1.90 17.29 9.63
C PHE A 96 1.29 17.30 11.03
N CYS A 97 2.09 16.99 12.07
CA CYS A 97 1.63 16.97 13.46
C CYS A 97 1.11 18.35 13.90
N ALA A 98 1.81 19.43 13.54
CA ALA A 98 1.38 20.79 13.86
C ALA A 98 0.04 21.14 13.19
N GLY A 99 -0.14 20.81 11.90
CA GLY A 99 -1.41 21.03 11.20
C GLY A 99 -2.57 20.24 11.81
N PHE A 100 -2.35 18.95 12.13
CA PHE A 100 -3.37 18.09 12.73
C PHE A 100 -3.77 18.56 14.14
N SER A 101 -2.79 18.96 14.96
CA SER A 101 -2.99 19.52 16.28
C SER A 101 -3.73 20.88 16.22
N GLY A 102 -3.33 21.76 15.28
CA GLY A 102 -4.00 23.05 15.06
C GLY A 102 -5.46 22.93 14.61
N ALA A 103 -5.85 21.80 14.05
CA ALA A 103 -7.25 21.46 13.77
C ALA A 103 -7.98 20.79 14.95
N GLY A 104 -7.35 20.68 16.13
CA GLY A 104 -7.90 20.11 17.35
C GLY A 104 -7.71 18.59 17.49
N GLY A 105 -7.00 17.95 16.55
CA GLY A 105 -6.76 16.50 16.58
C GLY A 105 -5.55 16.12 17.44
N LYS A 106 -5.64 15.00 18.16
CA LYS A 106 -4.56 14.48 19.01
C LYS A 106 -3.59 13.62 18.21
N VAL A 107 -2.30 13.81 18.43
CA VAL A 107 -1.23 13.08 17.72
C VAL A 107 -0.49 12.16 18.68
N ILE A 108 -0.29 10.91 18.28
CA ILE A 108 0.67 10.00 18.89
C ILE A 108 1.90 9.97 17.96
N ASP A 109 2.97 10.67 18.34
CA ASP A 109 4.22 10.71 17.59
C ASP A 109 5.11 9.51 17.95
N CYS A 110 5.21 8.55 17.05
CA CYS A 110 6.03 7.34 17.20
C CYS A 110 7.49 7.51 16.76
N GLY A 111 7.90 8.74 16.43
CA GLY A 111 9.28 9.02 16.04
C GLY A 111 9.67 8.35 14.74
N VAL A 112 10.91 7.84 14.71
CA VAL A 112 11.47 7.11 13.57
C VAL A 112 11.14 5.62 13.73
N THR A 113 10.33 5.08 12.81
CA THR A 113 9.96 3.66 12.81
C THR A 113 9.62 3.16 11.41
N SER A 114 9.75 1.86 11.18
CA SER A 114 9.40 1.24 9.89
C SER A 114 7.90 1.18 9.67
N LEU A 115 7.47 1.12 8.41
CA LEU A 115 6.05 1.02 8.06
C LEU A 115 5.37 -0.24 8.66
N PRO A 116 5.97 -1.45 8.66
CA PRO A 116 5.38 -2.61 9.35
C PRO A 116 5.17 -2.40 10.85
N ALA A 117 6.17 -1.83 11.55
CA ALA A 117 6.04 -1.49 12.96
C ALA A 117 4.91 -0.47 13.19
N HIS A 118 4.80 0.53 12.32
CA HIS A 118 3.73 1.52 12.36
C HIS A 118 2.34 0.89 12.15
N ILE A 119 2.19 -0.03 11.19
CA ILE A 119 0.95 -0.78 10.96
C ILE A 119 0.62 -1.68 12.17
N HIS A 120 1.61 -2.31 12.77
CA HIS A 120 1.41 -3.11 13.99
C HIS A 120 0.78 -2.29 15.12
N LEU A 121 1.16 -1.03 15.27
CA LEU A 121 0.59 -0.14 16.29
C LEU A 121 -0.91 0.12 16.10
N SER A 122 -1.46 0.01 14.89
CA SER A 122 -2.90 0.16 14.66
C SER A 122 -3.74 -0.85 15.45
N ARG A 123 -3.15 -1.99 15.75
CA ARG A 123 -3.79 -3.10 16.48
C ARG A 123 -3.68 -2.97 17.99
N VAL A 124 -2.69 -2.21 18.44
CA VAL A 124 -2.37 -2.05 19.88
C VAL A 124 -2.92 -0.73 20.44
N MET A 125 -3.03 0.27 19.56
CA MET A 125 -3.42 1.63 19.94
C MET A 125 -4.77 2.01 19.34
N ASN A 126 -5.61 2.62 20.16
CA ASN A 126 -6.89 3.16 19.69
C ASN A 126 -6.64 4.50 18.97
N ALA A 127 -6.43 4.45 17.65
CA ALA A 127 -6.31 5.61 16.79
C ALA A 127 -7.23 5.48 15.58
N SER A 128 -7.64 6.61 15.01
CA SER A 128 -8.58 6.65 13.89
C SER A 128 -7.88 6.57 12.53
N GLY A 129 -6.56 6.79 12.50
CA GLY A 129 -5.75 6.72 11.30
C GLY A 129 -4.25 6.68 11.61
N LEU A 130 -3.48 6.32 10.58
CA LEU A 130 -2.03 6.21 10.63
C LEU A 130 -1.42 6.98 9.47
N VAL A 131 -0.33 7.70 9.74
CA VAL A 131 0.44 8.41 8.73
C VAL A 131 1.92 8.11 8.89
N ASN A 132 2.52 7.51 7.87
CA ASN A 132 3.96 7.25 7.82
C ASN A 132 4.60 8.06 6.69
N ILE A 133 5.71 8.72 6.99
CA ILE A 133 6.38 9.65 6.09
C ILE A 133 7.78 9.13 5.77
N GLU A 134 7.98 8.66 4.55
CA GLU A 134 9.28 8.24 4.04
C GLU A 134 9.81 9.27 3.05
N VAL A 135 11.08 9.64 3.18
CA VAL A 135 11.73 10.65 2.36
C VAL A 135 12.99 10.11 1.71
N SER A 136 13.09 10.35 0.40
CA SER A 136 14.30 10.18 -0.41
C SER A 136 14.34 11.36 -1.40
N SER A 137 14.77 11.17 -2.65
CA SER A 137 14.51 12.16 -3.71
C SER A 137 13.02 12.42 -3.88
N LYS A 138 12.19 11.40 -3.68
CA LYS A 138 10.73 11.49 -3.60
C LYS A 138 10.28 11.21 -2.17
N SER A 139 9.33 12.02 -1.70
CA SER A 139 8.61 11.77 -0.46
C SER A 139 7.41 10.87 -0.73
N LYS A 140 7.17 9.94 0.18
CA LYS A 140 6.02 9.04 0.17
C LYS A 140 5.30 9.12 1.50
N ILE A 141 4.07 9.57 1.47
CA ILE A 141 3.20 9.71 2.63
C ILE A 141 2.18 8.59 2.58
N THR A 142 2.41 7.54 3.34
CA THR A 142 1.47 6.42 3.45
C THR A 142 0.39 6.79 4.45
N ILE A 143 -0.88 6.73 4.02
CA ILE A 143 -2.03 7.12 4.83
C ILE A 143 -2.97 5.92 4.94
N LEU A 144 -3.19 5.45 6.17
CA LEU A 144 -3.98 4.27 6.45
C LEU A 144 -5.12 4.59 7.43
N ASN A 145 -6.19 3.81 7.38
CA ASN A 145 -7.29 3.90 8.32
C ASN A 145 -6.93 3.24 9.67
N LYS A 146 -7.87 3.26 10.61
CA LYS A 146 -7.70 2.66 11.95
C LYS A 146 -7.34 1.17 11.96
N ALA A 147 -7.62 0.46 10.88
CA ALA A 147 -7.33 -0.97 10.73
C ALA A 147 -5.97 -1.25 10.07
N GLY A 148 -5.17 -0.21 9.78
CA GLY A 148 -3.90 -0.34 9.05
C GLY A 148 -4.07 -0.61 7.55
N LEU A 149 -5.25 -0.36 6.99
CA LEU A 149 -5.57 -0.52 5.58
C LEU A 149 -5.60 0.84 4.86
N PRO A 150 -5.37 0.88 3.54
CA PRO A 150 -5.55 2.11 2.76
C PRO A 150 -6.92 2.74 2.97
N LEU A 151 -7.01 4.05 2.83
CA LEU A 151 -8.28 4.77 2.93
C LEU A 151 -9.28 4.26 1.90
N THR A 152 -10.57 4.34 2.21
CA THR A 152 -11.63 4.16 1.21
C THR A 152 -11.68 5.37 0.28
N ARG A 153 -12.25 5.21 -0.92
CA ARG A 153 -12.37 6.29 -1.89
C ARG A 153 -13.19 7.48 -1.35
N VAL A 154 -14.14 7.22 -0.49
CA VAL A 154 -14.92 8.26 0.19
C VAL A 154 -14.03 9.09 1.13
N GLN A 155 -13.19 8.43 1.91
CA GLN A 155 -12.25 9.10 2.82
C GLN A 155 -11.20 9.91 2.05
N GLU A 156 -10.66 9.36 0.96
CA GLU A 156 -9.69 10.07 0.11
C GLU A 156 -10.29 11.31 -0.52
N ARG A 157 -11.48 11.20 -1.14
CA ARG A 157 -12.16 12.36 -1.73
C ARG A 157 -12.46 13.46 -0.71
N LYS A 158 -12.82 13.05 0.51
CA LYS A 158 -13.03 14.01 1.61
C LYS A 158 -11.75 14.75 1.95
N LEU A 159 -10.61 14.04 2.01
CA LEU A 159 -9.31 14.64 2.27
C LEU A 159 -8.85 15.53 1.11
N GLU A 160 -8.96 15.05 -0.13
CA GLU A 160 -8.67 15.83 -1.34
C GLU A 160 -9.48 17.11 -1.40
N ALA A 161 -10.79 17.03 -1.12
CA ALA A 161 -11.68 18.19 -1.10
C ALA A 161 -11.28 19.20 -0.02
N ALA A 162 -10.93 18.74 1.18
CA ALA A 162 -10.47 19.61 2.25
C ALA A 162 -9.17 20.33 1.87
N LEU A 163 -8.21 19.62 1.26
CA LEU A 163 -6.94 20.19 0.81
C LEU A 163 -7.14 21.23 -0.31
N ASN A 164 -7.96 20.90 -1.32
CA ASN A 164 -8.16 21.74 -2.50
C ASN A 164 -8.94 23.02 -2.16
N ARG A 165 -9.93 22.94 -1.27
CA ARG A 165 -10.76 24.08 -0.86
C ARG A 165 -10.12 24.89 0.28
N GLY A 166 -9.15 24.33 1.00
CA GLY A 166 -8.64 24.91 2.24
C GLY A 166 -9.71 24.97 3.35
N ASP A 167 -10.72 24.09 3.25
CA ASP A 167 -11.86 24.04 4.16
C ASP A 167 -11.59 22.98 5.23
N TYR A 168 -10.84 23.37 6.25
CA TYR A 168 -10.56 22.56 7.41
C TYR A 168 -10.77 23.37 8.70
N ARG A 169 -11.14 22.64 9.74
CA ARG A 169 -11.35 23.23 11.06
C ARG A 169 -10.04 23.81 11.58
N ASN A 170 -10.09 25.03 12.10
CA ASN A 170 -9.07 25.59 12.98
C ASN A 170 -9.59 25.57 14.41
N ALA A 171 -8.82 25.03 15.33
CA ALA A 171 -9.15 25.05 16.74
C ALA A 171 -8.96 26.47 17.32
N GLU A 172 -9.72 26.80 18.35
CA GLU A 172 -9.45 27.96 19.19
C GLU A 172 -8.10 27.81 19.86
N TRP A 173 -7.56 28.89 20.44
CA TRP A 173 -6.21 28.89 21.04
C TRP A 173 -6.03 27.86 22.18
N ASP A 174 -7.09 27.49 22.88
CA ASP A 174 -7.14 26.49 23.94
C ASP A 174 -7.63 25.11 23.46
N GLY A 175 -8.01 24.99 22.19
CA GLY A 175 -8.54 23.79 21.55
C GLY A 175 -7.51 23.01 20.74
N PHE A 176 -6.23 23.37 20.77
CA PHE A 176 -5.18 22.60 20.08
C PHE A 176 -5.08 21.19 20.64
N GLY A 177 -4.96 20.20 19.73
CA GLY A 177 -4.80 18.82 20.15
C GLY A 177 -3.42 18.53 20.73
N GLU A 178 -3.35 17.62 21.69
CA GLU A 178 -2.10 17.18 22.30
C GLU A 178 -1.23 16.43 21.27
N ILE A 179 0.09 16.71 21.25
CA ILE A 179 1.10 15.91 20.54
C ILE A 179 1.87 15.12 21.58
N LYS A 180 1.62 13.81 21.68
CA LYS A 180 2.25 12.91 22.65
C LYS A 180 3.28 12.01 22.02
N ALA A 181 4.53 12.07 22.48
CA ALA A 181 5.59 11.18 22.02
C ALA A 181 5.38 9.75 22.56
N PHE A 182 5.49 8.77 21.67
CA PHE A 182 5.49 7.35 22.01
C PHE A 182 6.77 6.67 21.52
N LYS A 183 7.73 6.48 22.40
CA LYS A 183 9.10 6.01 22.09
C LYS A 183 9.23 4.50 21.93
N ASN A 184 8.22 3.71 22.32
CA ASN A 184 8.31 2.26 22.41
C ASN A 184 7.73 1.52 21.18
N ALA A 185 7.51 2.22 20.07
CA ALA A 185 6.92 1.65 18.85
C ALA A 185 7.71 0.46 18.31
N SER A 186 9.02 0.62 18.15
CA SER A 186 9.90 -0.44 17.65
C SER A 186 10.00 -1.61 18.65
N LEU A 187 10.00 -1.34 19.95
CA LEU A 187 10.04 -2.39 20.98
C LEU A 187 8.79 -3.28 20.96
N LEU A 188 7.60 -2.68 20.84
CA LEU A 188 6.35 -3.46 20.73
C LEU A 188 6.34 -4.34 19.49
N TYR A 189 6.84 -3.82 18.37
CA TYR A 189 6.93 -4.59 17.14
C TYR A 189 7.96 -5.71 17.23
N SER A 190 9.15 -5.45 17.79
CA SER A 190 10.16 -6.48 18.02
C SER A 190 9.62 -7.60 18.91
N GLY A 191 8.91 -7.27 19.99
CA GLY A 191 8.27 -8.27 20.85
C GLY A 191 7.24 -9.14 20.11
N ALA A 192 6.49 -8.57 19.17
CA ALA A 192 5.56 -9.33 18.35
C ALA A 192 6.28 -10.28 17.36
N LEU A 193 7.41 -9.86 16.79
CA LEU A 193 8.24 -10.71 15.93
C LEU A 193 8.92 -11.83 16.74
N GLU A 194 9.39 -11.52 17.94
CA GLU A 194 9.98 -12.53 18.85
C GLU A 194 8.95 -13.57 19.28
N ALA A 195 7.72 -13.17 19.57
CA ALA A 195 6.62 -14.08 19.85
C ALA A 195 6.29 -14.98 18.64
N ALA A 196 6.39 -14.46 17.42
CA ALA A 196 6.19 -15.22 16.19
C ALA A 196 7.41 -16.11 15.82
N SER A 197 8.49 -16.06 16.57
CA SER A 197 9.73 -16.84 16.33
C SER A 197 9.95 -17.98 17.33
N GLU A 198 8.88 -18.55 17.91
CA GLU A 198 8.91 -19.65 18.87
C GLU A 198 9.03 -21.04 18.19
N PHE A 199 9.81 -21.14 17.12
CA PHE A 199 10.07 -22.38 16.40
C PHE A 199 11.54 -22.44 15.94
N SER A 200 12.00 -23.61 15.49
CA SER A 200 13.33 -23.79 14.89
C SER A 200 13.16 -24.20 13.43
N CYS A 201 13.85 -23.52 12.53
CA CYS A 201 13.84 -23.91 11.13
C CYS A 201 15.09 -24.73 10.76
N ARG A 202 14.99 -25.47 9.65
CA ARG A 202 16.10 -26.27 9.13
C ARG A 202 17.21 -25.47 8.45
N TYR A 203 16.92 -24.21 8.10
CA TYR A 203 17.79 -23.36 7.30
C TYR A 203 18.67 -22.47 8.17
N LYS A 204 19.85 -22.10 7.64
CA LYS A 204 20.64 -20.99 8.12
C LYS A 204 20.07 -19.70 7.51
N VAL A 205 19.29 -18.98 8.30
CA VAL A 205 18.54 -17.82 7.82
C VAL A 205 19.38 -16.54 7.83
N SER A 206 19.35 -15.80 6.75
CA SER A 206 19.86 -14.43 6.64
C SER A 206 18.78 -13.49 6.10
N VAL A 207 18.87 -12.19 6.40
CA VAL A 207 17.92 -11.18 5.94
C VAL A 207 18.63 -10.17 5.07
N ASN A 208 18.04 -9.88 3.91
CA ASN A 208 18.47 -8.83 3.00
C ASN A 208 17.36 -7.78 2.87
N CYS A 209 17.64 -6.57 3.33
CA CYS A 209 16.71 -5.43 3.23
C CYS A 209 17.48 -4.12 3.16
N GLY A 210 17.12 -3.25 2.22
CA GLY A 210 17.71 -1.92 2.08
C GLY A 210 17.23 -0.89 3.14
N ASN A 211 16.43 -1.29 4.13
CA ASN A 211 15.95 -0.44 5.22
C ASN A 211 16.55 -0.89 6.56
N PRO A 212 17.45 -0.10 7.17
CA PRO A 212 18.14 -0.47 8.40
C PRO A 212 17.20 -0.70 9.59
N LEU A 213 16.04 -0.05 9.65
CA LEU A 213 15.06 -0.25 10.73
C LEU A 213 14.44 -1.65 10.66
N ILE A 214 14.21 -2.16 9.45
CA ILE A 214 13.69 -3.51 9.23
C ILE A 214 14.75 -4.56 9.51
N THR A 215 15.99 -4.32 9.04
CA THR A 215 17.13 -5.23 9.33
C THR A 215 17.38 -5.35 10.83
N ALA A 216 17.31 -4.23 11.56
CA ALA A 216 17.47 -4.25 13.02
C ALA A 216 16.32 -5.01 13.71
N ALA A 217 15.08 -4.84 13.28
CA ALA A 217 13.93 -5.58 13.82
C ALA A 217 13.99 -7.08 13.53
N ALA A 218 14.60 -7.49 12.41
CA ALA A 218 14.75 -8.88 12.01
C ALA A 218 15.86 -9.64 12.77
N ALA A 219 16.85 -8.94 13.32
CA ALA A 219 18.10 -9.54 13.83
C ALA A 219 17.85 -10.64 14.88
N VAL A 220 17.11 -10.32 15.93
CA VAL A 220 16.84 -11.27 17.03
C VAL A 220 15.92 -12.42 16.59
N PRO A 221 14.73 -12.18 16.01
CA PRO A 221 13.81 -13.26 15.65
C PRO A 221 14.41 -14.21 14.61
N MET A 222 15.14 -13.70 13.61
CA MET A 222 15.74 -14.54 12.57
C MET A 222 16.94 -15.34 13.10
N GLN A 223 17.73 -14.78 14.00
CA GLN A 223 18.80 -15.52 14.67
C GLN A 223 18.22 -16.65 15.54
N LYS A 224 17.11 -16.40 16.23
CA LYS A 224 16.47 -17.37 17.13
C LYS A 224 15.98 -18.62 16.39
N ILE A 225 15.38 -18.46 15.21
CA ILE A 225 14.86 -19.58 14.41
C ILE A 225 15.95 -20.28 13.59
N SER A 226 17.07 -19.62 13.31
CA SER A 226 18.10 -20.07 12.36
C SER A 226 18.88 -21.28 12.87
N ASN A 227 19.04 -22.30 12.01
CA ASN A 227 19.96 -23.42 12.25
C ASN A 227 21.36 -23.09 11.69
N PRO A 228 22.39 -22.92 12.53
CA PRO A 228 23.73 -22.56 12.05
C PRO A 228 24.35 -23.57 11.08
N SER A 229 23.96 -24.86 11.18
CA SER A 229 24.42 -25.95 10.32
C SER A 229 23.48 -26.24 9.16
N GLY A 230 22.41 -25.46 9.00
CA GLY A 230 21.43 -25.65 7.94
C GLY A 230 21.90 -25.09 6.59
N GLU A 231 21.16 -25.46 5.55
CA GLU A 231 21.35 -24.89 4.22
C GLU A 231 21.05 -23.38 4.24
N PRO A 232 21.84 -22.53 3.54
CA PRO A 232 21.62 -21.11 3.51
C PRO A 232 20.25 -20.75 2.89
N LEU A 233 19.49 -19.89 3.57
CA LEU A 233 18.25 -19.30 3.09
C LEU A 233 18.29 -17.79 3.31
N THR A 234 17.99 -17.04 2.28
CA THR A 234 17.91 -15.57 2.36
C THR A 234 16.44 -15.12 2.34
N VAL A 235 16.07 -14.32 3.32
CA VAL A 235 14.80 -13.60 3.37
C VAL A 235 15.03 -12.23 2.75
N ASN A 236 14.57 -12.03 1.52
CA ASN A 236 14.60 -10.74 0.84
C ASN A 236 13.35 -9.95 1.22
N ILE A 237 13.53 -8.76 1.77
CA ILE A 237 12.42 -7.87 2.15
C ILE A 237 12.52 -6.59 1.33
N ASN A 238 11.40 -6.16 0.75
CA ASN A 238 11.34 -4.93 0.01
C ASN A 238 11.60 -3.72 0.94
N ARG A 239 11.99 -2.58 0.35
CA ARG A 239 12.44 -1.41 1.10
C ARG A 239 11.40 -0.86 2.09
N ASP A 240 10.10 -0.94 1.77
CA ASP A 240 9.04 -0.49 2.68
C ASP A 240 8.64 -1.54 3.72
N GLY A 241 9.21 -2.75 3.67
CA GLY A 241 9.02 -3.81 4.66
C GLY A 241 7.74 -4.60 4.53
N THR A 242 6.92 -4.35 3.50
CA THR A 242 5.57 -4.91 3.40
C THR A 242 5.50 -6.25 2.67
N LYS A 243 6.58 -6.65 1.98
CA LYS A 243 6.64 -7.90 1.22
C LYS A 243 7.94 -8.63 1.50
N ALA A 244 7.89 -9.96 1.46
CA ALA A 244 9.04 -10.83 1.58
C ALA A 244 9.11 -11.81 0.42
N GLU A 245 10.30 -12.35 0.21
CA GLU A 245 10.64 -13.46 -0.66
C GLU A 245 11.61 -14.37 0.07
N LEU A 246 11.46 -15.69 -0.05
CA LEU A 246 12.42 -16.66 0.42
C LEU A 246 13.23 -17.20 -0.76
N TYR A 247 14.55 -17.21 -0.62
CA TYR A 247 15.48 -17.66 -1.63
C TYR A 247 16.51 -18.64 -1.04
N VAL A 248 16.54 -19.83 -1.57
CA VAL A 248 17.56 -20.87 -1.32
C VAL A 248 18.41 -21.03 -2.57
N SER A 249 17.74 -21.22 -3.73
CA SER A 249 18.35 -21.37 -5.04
C SER A 249 17.35 -20.92 -6.13
N GLU A 250 17.76 -20.89 -7.40
CA GLU A 250 16.85 -20.56 -8.51
C GLU A 250 15.65 -21.50 -8.63
N ARG A 251 15.80 -22.75 -8.18
CA ARG A 251 14.71 -23.74 -8.19
C ARG A 251 13.89 -23.72 -6.88
N GLU A 252 14.47 -23.21 -5.81
CA GLU A 252 13.84 -23.12 -4.49
C GLU A 252 13.71 -21.67 -4.06
N LYS A 253 12.71 -20.99 -4.63
CA LYS A 253 12.35 -19.63 -4.30
C LYS A 253 10.84 -19.46 -4.18
N ALA A 254 10.43 -18.66 -3.21
CA ALA A 254 9.04 -18.30 -3.00
C ALA A 254 8.92 -16.78 -2.93
N ASP A 255 8.25 -16.20 -3.90
CA ASP A 255 7.91 -14.78 -3.91
C ASP A 255 6.79 -14.46 -2.92
N TYR A 256 6.43 -13.19 -2.81
CA TYR A 256 5.34 -12.72 -1.95
C TYR A 256 4.04 -13.50 -2.16
N THR A 257 3.69 -13.81 -3.41
CA THR A 257 2.46 -14.53 -3.76
C THR A 257 2.46 -15.96 -3.21
N LYS A 258 3.55 -16.68 -3.44
CA LYS A 258 3.74 -18.05 -2.94
C LYS A 258 3.74 -18.07 -1.40
N LEU A 259 4.40 -17.09 -0.75
CA LEU A 259 4.41 -17.02 0.71
C LEU A 259 3.02 -16.78 1.29
N VAL A 260 2.25 -15.86 0.72
CA VAL A 260 0.86 -15.62 1.16
C VAL A 260 0.01 -16.87 0.93
N THR A 261 0.22 -17.62 -0.17
CA THR A 261 -0.47 -18.89 -0.42
C THR A 261 -0.11 -19.95 0.62
N ILE A 262 1.18 -20.08 0.99
CA ILE A 262 1.64 -20.99 2.05
C ILE A 262 0.92 -20.70 3.38
N VAL A 263 1.00 -19.44 3.82
CA VAL A 263 0.39 -19.00 5.09
C VAL A 263 -1.12 -19.08 5.05
N GLY A 264 -1.73 -18.66 3.95
CA GLY A 264 -3.18 -18.73 3.76
C GLY A 264 -3.71 -20.16 3.77
N TYR A 265 -3.01 -21.08 3.11
CA TYR A 265 -3.37 -22.50 3.11
C TYR A 265 -3.30 -23.12 4.53
N ASP A 266 -2.28 -22.78 5.30
CA ASP A 266 -2.17 -23.22 6.69
C ASP A 266 -3.31 -22.67 7.57
N ILE A 267 -3.63 -21.40 7.43
CA ILE A 267 -4.78 -20.76 8.12
C ILE A 267 -6.08 -21.48 7.78
N MET A 268 -6.30 -21.80 6.51
CA MET A 268 -7.49 -22.51 6.06
C MET A 268 -7.54 -23.94 6.59
N LYS A 269 -6.41 -24.64 6.67
CA LYS A 269 -6.33 -25.96 7.34
C LYS A 269 -6.70 -25.87 8.82
N LYS A 270 -6.36 -24.78 9.49
CA LYS A 270 -6.74 -24.51 10.89
C LYS A 270 -8.21 -24.12 11.05
N GLY A 271 -8.97 -24.04 9.95
CA GLY A 271 -10.42 -23.84 9.97
C GLY A 271 -10.88 -22.39 9.78
N PHE A 272 -10.00 -21.47 9.39
CA PHE A 272 -10.33 -20.04 9.23
C PHE A 272 -10.36 -19.63 7.75
N ASP A 273 -11.16 -18.61 7.44
CA ASP A 273 -11.15 -17.96 6.13
C ASP A 273 -9.93 -17.05 5.97
N VAL A 274 -9.59 -16.74 4.72
CA VAL A 274 -8.46 -15.86 4.37
C VAL A 274 -8.95 -14.69 3.51
N ALA A 275 -8.39 -13.50 3.72
CA ALA A 275 -8.58 -12.36 2.84
C ALA A 275 -7.33 -12.10 2.01
N VAL A 276 -7.51 -11.72 0.74
CA VAL A 276 -6.42 -11.29 -0.16
C VAL A 276 -6.85 -10.07 -0.97
N PRO A 277 -5.90 -9.24 -1.46
CA PRO A 277 -6.23 -8.16 -2.37
C PRO A 277 -6.89 -8.66 -3.65
N LEU A 278 -7.71 -7.82 -4.29
CA LEU A 278 -8.41 -8.18 -5.53
C LEU A 278 -7.47 -8.66 -6.63
N GLU A 279 -6.31 -8.01 -6.77
CA GLU A 279 -5.31 -8.33 -7.78
C GLU A 279 -4.45 -9.57 -7.46
N PHE A 280 -4.71 -10.23 -6.35
CA PHE A 280 -3.96 -11.43 -5.99
C PHE A 280 -4.36 -12.59 -6.92
N PRO A 281 -3.44 -13.46 -7.36
CA PRO A 281 -3.78 -14.60 -8.21
C PRO A 281 -4.67 -15.61 -7.48
N SER A 282 -5.42 -16.40 -8.24
CA SER A 282 -6.37 -17.40 -7.72
C SER A 282 -5.74 -18.65 -7.10
N THR A 283 -4.42 -18.68 -6.90
CA THR A 283 -3.72 -19.75 -6.18
C THR A 283 -4.30 -20.00 -4.79
N VAL A 284 -4.75 -18.94 -4.11
CA VAL A 284 -5.34 -19.03 -2.76
C VAL A 284 -6.73 -19.64 -2.82
N GLU A 285 -7.54 -19.34 -3.83
CA GLU A 285 -8.85 -19.98 -4.07
C GLU A 285 -8.70 -21.45 -4.43
N GLU A 286 -7.71 -21.81 -5.22
CA GLU A 286 -7.41 -23.22 -5.51
C GLU A 286 -7.00 -23.97 -4.23
N ALA A 287 -6.18 -23.35 -3.37
CA ALA A 287 -5.84 -23.88 -2.05
C ALA A 287 -7.09 -23.99 -1.14
N ALA A 288 -8.03 -23.04 -1.24
CA ALA A 288 -9.28 -23.06 -0.47
C ALA A 288 -10.18 -24.24 -0.86
N LYS A 289 -10.23 -24.61 -2.14
CA LYS A 289 -10.98 -25.79 -2.62
C LYS A 289 -10.53 -27.06 -1.91
N LEU A 290 -9.24 -27.18 -1.54
CA LEU A 290 -8.68 -28.32 -0.82
C LEU A 290 -9.11 -28.37 0.65
N THR A 291 -9.50 -27.25 1.24
CA THR A 291 -9.82 -27.12 2.67
C THR A 291 -11.31 -26.90 2.94
N GLY A 292 -12.12 -26.65 1.90
CA GLY A 292 -13.52 -26.27 2.03
C GLY A 292 -13.74 -24.90 2.69
N LYS A 293 -12.73 -24.02 2.66
CA LYS A 293 -12.78 -22.66 3.21
C LYS A 293 -12.99 -21.62 2.11
N THR A 294 -13.27 -20.38 2.51
CA THR A 294 -13.51 -19.29 1.57
C THR A 294 -12.39 -18.25 1.58
N VAL A 295 -12.10 -17.73 0.39
CA VAL A 295 -11.22 -16.58 0.21
C VAL A 295 -12.08 -15.34 0.00
N LYS A 296 -11.83 -14.30 0.79
CA LYS A 296 -12.51 -13.02 0.66
C LYS A 296 -11.59 -12.01 -0.01
N ARG A 297 -12.01 -11.46 -1.13
CA ARG A 297 -11.24 -10.45 -1.84
C ARG A 297 -11.61 -9.06 -1.36
N PHE A 298 -10.59 -8.26 -1.00
CA PHE A 298 -10.78 -6.88 -0.61
C PHE A 298 -10.17 -5.93 -1.65
N TYR A 299 -10.77 -4.77 -1.77
CA TYR A 299 -10.29 -3.69 -2.64
C TYR A 299 -9.25 -2.83 -1.91
N ARG A 300 -8.19 -2.43 -2.61
CA ARG A 300 -7.22 -1.52 -2.03
C ARG A 300 -7.85 -0.18 -1.71
N CYS A 301 -8.78 0.26 -2.55
CA CYS A 301 -9.51 1.50 -2.39
C CYS A 301 -11.01 1.28 -2.64
N SER A 302 -11.67 0.70 -1.65
CA SER A 302 -13.10 0.41 -1.74
C SER A 302 -13.93 1.66 -2.06
N ASN A 303 -14.81 1.55 -3.05
CA ASN A 303 -15.70 2.64 -3.47
C ASN A 303 -17.00 2.69 -2.65
N ASP A 304 -17.52 1.54 -2.23
CA ASP A 304 -18.90 1.34 -1.77
C ASP A 304 -19.04 0.49 -0.50
N ASN A 305 -17.92 0.17 0.16
CA ASN A 305 -17.88 -0.74 1.31
C ASN A 305 -18.44 -2.16 1.06
N SER A 306 -18.62 -2.57 -0.21
CA SER A 306 -19.07 -3.94 -0.55
C SER A 306 -18.11 -5.02 -0.04
N ASP A 307 -16.84 -4.68 0.13
CA ASP A 307 -15.77 -5.54 0.63
C ASP A 307 -15.51 -5.40 2.15
N LYS A 308 -16.43 -4.80 2.92
CA LYS A 308 -16.22 -4.50 4.35
C LYS A 308 -15.78 -5.73 5.14
N SER A 309 -16.46 -6.87 4.99
CA SER A 309 -16.10 -8.11 5.71
C SER A 309 -14.72 -8.66 5.31
N ALA A 310 -14.33 -8.50 4.04
CA ALA A 310 -13.01 -8.88 3.55
C ALA A 310 -11.91 -7.96 4.12
N ARG A 311 -12.17 -6.66 4.21
CA ARG A 311 -11.25 -5.69 4.82
C ARG A 311 -11.10 -5.92 6.34
N GLU A 312 -12.17 -6.24 7.04
CA GLU A 312 -12.11 -6.60 8.47
C GLU A 312 -11.27 -7.85 8.70
N LEU A 313 -11.44 -8.87 7.85
CA LEU A 313 -10.61 -10.07 7.88
C LEU A 313 -9.14 -9.76 7.53
N ALA A 314 -8.87 -8.98 6.48
CA ALA A 314 -7.51 -8.56 6.10
C ALA A 314 -6.81 -7.80 7.23
N ALA A 315 -7.53 -6.97 7.98
CA ALA A 315 -6.99 -6.24 9.12
C ALA A 315 -6.51 -7.19 10.24
N SER A 316 -7.10 -8.37 10.39
CA SER A 316 -6.67 -9.39 11.35
C SER A 316 -5.47 -10.22 10.88
N GLN A 317 -5.03 -10.05 9.63
CA GLN A 317 -3.97 -10.84 8.97
C GLN A 317 -2.68 -10.02 8.77
N PRO A 318 -1.78 -9.92 9.77
CA PRO A 318 -0.57 -9.10 9.70
C PRO A 318 0.33 -9.40 8.50
N PHE A 319 0.44 -10.67 8.16
CA PHE A 319 1.33 -11.16 7.09
C PHE A 319 1.04 -10.55 5.70
N LEU A 320 -0.14 -9.98 5.47
CA LEU A 320 -0.46 -9.31 4.21
C LEU A 320 0.25 -7.96 4.01
N PHE A 321 0.69 -7.33 5.11
CA PHE A 321 1.23 -5.96 5.12
C PHE A 321 2.59 -5.86 5.81
N ASP A 322 3.14 -7.00 6.24
CA ASP A 322 4.37 -7.11 6.99
C ASP A 322 5.21 -8.28 6.46
N GLY A 323 6.30 -7.95 5.76
CA GLY A 323 7.17 -8.93 5.13
C GLY A 323 7.92 -9.79 6.14
N LEU A 324 8.32 -9.25 7.31
CA LEU A 324 8.98 -10.04 8.35
C LEU A 324 8.01 -11.05 8.96
N MET A 325 6.80 -10.62 9.30
CA MET A 325 5.76 -11.50 9.83
C MET A 325 5.37 -12.58 8.80
N LEU A 326 5.26 -12.21 7.52
CA LEU A 326 5.01 -13.16 6.43
C LEU A 326 6.12 -14.22 6.34
N ALA A 327 7.37 -13.79 6.37
CA ALA A 327 8.51 -14.71 6.30
C ALA A 327 8.56 -15.66 7.50
N LEU A 328 8.36 -15.15 8.73
CA LEU A 328 8.30 -15.97 9.94
C LEU A 328 7.18 -17.01 9.87
N ASN A 329 5.96 -16.60 9.54
CA ASN A 329 4.82 -17.51 9.44
C ASN A 329 5.05 -18.58 8.35
N ALA A 330 5.58 -18.20 7.20
CA ALA A 330 5.88 -19.16 6.13
C ALA A 330 6.98 -20.15 6.54
N LEU A 331 8.05 -19.69 7.19
CA LEU A 331 9.13 -20.55 7.70
C LEU A 331 8.63 -21.49 8.80
N GLU A 332 7.72 -21.04 9.66
CA GLU A 332 7.07 -21.89 10.67
C GLU A 332 6.30 -23.02 10.00
N VAL A 333 5.45 -22.70 9.02
CA VAL A 333 4.64 -23.70 8.28
C VAL A 333 5.53 -24.72 7.56
N ILE A 334 6.58 -24.26 6.86
CA ILE A 334 7.52 -25.13 6.16
C ILE A 334 8.27 -26.02 7.15
N SER A 335 8.72 -25.45 8.27
CA SER A 335 9.44 -26.21 9.31
C SER A 335 8.56 -27.30 9.95
N ALA A 336 7.30 -26.99 10.22
CA ALA A 336 6.33 -27.92 10.76
C ALA A 336 5.99 -29.08 9.79
N SER A 337 6.20 -28.89 8.51
CA SER A 337 5.97 -29.93 7.47
C SER A 337 7.15 -30.91 7.31
N PHE A 338 8.31 -30.63 7.91
CA PHE A 338 9.53 -31.40 7.79
C PHE A 338 10.09 -31.61 6.37
N VAL A 339 9.65 -30.81 5.39
CA VAL A 339 10.15 -30.85 4.01
C VAL A 339 10.93 -29.59 3.64
N THR A 340 11.62 -29.59 2.49
CA THR A 340 12.30 -28.39 1.97
C THR A 340 11.28 -27.39 1.39
N LEU A 341 11.70 -26.14 1.20
CA LEU A 341 10.89 -25.11 0.54
C LEU A 341 10.40 -25.59 -0.84
N GLY A 342 11.32 -26.13 -1.67
CA GLY A 342 10.97 -26.65 -2.99
C GLY A 342 9.93 -27.76 -2.94
N LYS A 343 10.12 -28.73 -2.05
CA LYS A 343 9.17 -29.83 -1.88
C LYS A 343 7.80 -29.37 -1.38
N TYR A 344 7.77 -28.35 -0.51
CA TYR A 344 6.51 -27.78 -0.05
C TYR A 344 5.75 -27.08 -1.20
N LEU A 345 6.48 -26.33 -2.03
CA LEU A 345 5.92 -25.61 -3.17
C LEU A 345 5.35 -26.55 -4.24
N GLU A 346 5.98 -27.73 -4.48
CA GLU A 346 5.43 -28.73 -5.42
C GLU A 346 4.03 -29.22 -5.03
N GLY A 347 3.69 -29.17 -3.75
CA GLY A 347 2.37 -29.59 -3.24
C GLY A 347 1.31 -28.49 -3.23
N LEU A 348 1.63 -27.26 -3.66
CA LEU A 348 0.70 -26.13 -3.70
C LEU A 348 0.25 -25.81 -5.13
N PRO A 349 -0.97 -25.27 -5.30
CA PRO A 349 -1.37 -24.69 -6.57
C PRO A 349 -0.38 -23.62 -7.01
N GLN A 350 0.00 -23.65 -8.27
CA GLN A 350 0.94 -22.68 -8.84
C GLN A 350 0.33 -22.01 -10.06
N LEU A 351 0.33 -20.68 -10.05
CA LEU A 351 0.03 -19.85 -11.20
C LEU A 351 1.17 -18.88 -11.43
N GLU A 352 1.53 -18.72 -12.67
CA GLU A 352 2.45 -17.68 -13.12
C GLU A 352 1.68 -16.37 -13.33
N THR A 353 2.32 -15.25 -13.05
CA THR A 353 1.70 -13.94 -13.13
C THR A 353 2.49 -12.98 -14.00
N GLU A 354 1.78 -12.13 -14.74
CA GLU A 354 2.35 -11.01 -15.48
C GLU A 354 1.62 -9.73 -15.10
N ASN A 355 2.36 -8.71 -14.67
CA ASN A 355 1.81 -7.43 -14.24
C ASN A 355 2.33 -6.32 -15.14
N ARG A 356 1.43 -5.52 -15.72
CA ARG A 356 1.78 -4.40 -16.59
C ARG A 356 1.01 -3.14 -16.23
N PHE A 357 1.62 -2.00 -16.54
CA PHE A 357 0.95 -0.70 -16.50
C PHE A 357 0.88 -0.12 -17.90
N LEU A 358 -0.33 0.08 -18.40
CA LEU A 358 -0.58 0.66 -19.71
C LEU A 358 -1.01 2.12 -19.54
N ARG A 359 -0.13 3.06 -19.92
CA ARG A 359 -0.45 4.48 -19.92
C ARG A 359 -1.43 4.81 -21.06
N ILE A 360 -2.50 5.52 -20.73
CA ILE A 360 -3.53 5.95 -21.68
C ILE A 360 -3.80 7.46 -21.53
N HIS A 361 -4.25 8.09 -22.64
CA HIS A 361 -4.54 9.54 -22.69
C HIS A 361 -6.05 9.84 -22.66
N CYS A 362 -6.87 8.90 -22.23
CA CYS A 362 -8.30 9.08 -22.04
C CYS A 362 -8.72 8.53 -20.67
N PRO A 363 -9.89 8.89 -20.15
CA PRO A 363 -10.36 8.34 -18.89
C PRO A 363 -10.45 6.81 -18.94
N PRO A 364 -9.80 6.08 -18.01
CA PRO A 364 -9.79 4.62 -17.98
C PRO A 364 -11.17 3.97 -18.01
N GLN A 365 -12.16 4.61 -17.37
CA GLN A 365 -13.56 4.14 -17.34
C GLN A 365 -14.17 3.97 -18.72
N ARG A 366 -13.76 4.81 -19.69
CA ARG A 366 -14.23 4.67 -21.08
C ARG A 366 -13.81 3.36 -21.72
N ILE A 367 -12.64 2.87 -21.36
CA ILE A 367 -12.11 1.57 -21.84
C ILE A 367 -12.78 0.43 -21.09
N LEU A 368 -12.82 0.54 -19.75
CA LEU A 368 -13.43 -0.47 -18.90
C LEU A 368 -14.91 -0.70 -19.25
N SER A 369 -15.70 0.36 -19.48
CA SER A 369 -17.10 0.23 -19.88
C SER A 369 -17.30 -0.50 -21.21
N LYS A 370 -16.41 -0.27 -22.19
CA LYS A 370 -16.49 -0.95 -23.49
C LYS A 370 -16.08 -2.42 -23.44
N LEU A 371 -15.28 -2.80 -22.44
CA LEU A 371 -14.86 -4.18 -22.22
C LEU A 371 -15.78 -4.93 -21.25
N ALA A 372 -16.62 -4.21 -20.50
CA ALA A 372 -17.49 -4.76 -19.45
C ALA A 372 -18.54 -5.76 -19.97
N ASP A 373 -19.03 -5.60 -21.21
CA ASP A 373 -19.99 -6.52 -21.81
C ASP A 373 -19.44 -7.96 -22.02
N LYS A 374 -18.11 -8.11 -21.89
CA LYS A 374 -17.38 -9.38 -22.05
C LYS A 374 -16.77 -9.88 -20.74
N SER A 375 -17.15 -9.33 -19.60
CA SER A 375 -16.41 -9.48 -18.36
C SER A 375 -17.29 -9.67 -17.14
N ASN A 376 -16.72 -10.30 -16.12
CA ASN A 376 -17.26 -10.24 -14.75
C ASN A 376 -16.79 -8.93 -14.09
N GLY A 377 -17.68 -7.93 -14.07
CA GLY A 377 -17.39 -6.63 -13.46
C GLY A 377 -17.27 -6.73 -11.93
N VAL A 378 -16.26 -6.06 -11.38
CA VAL A 378 -16.09 -5.81 -9.95
C VAL A 378 -15.93 -4.31 -9.71
N SER A 379 -16.18 -3.83 -8.50
CA SER A 379 -16.24 -2.38 -8.25
C SER A 379 -14.93 -1.62 -8.54
N GLU A 380 -13.77 -2.30 -8.54
CA GLU A 380 -12.47 -1.69 -8.88
C GLU A 380 -11.93 -2.03 -10.27
N GLY A 381 -12.61 -2.87 -11.05
CA GLY A 381 -12.11 -3.29 -12.36
C GLY A 381 -12.98 -4.32 -13.05
N ILE A 382 -12.39 -5.02 -14.00
CA ILE A 382 -13.04 -6.09 -14.74
C ILE A 382 -12.10 -7.28 -14.89
N PHE A 383 -12.62 -8.50 -14.77
CA PHE A 383 -11.90 -9.72 -15.11
C PHE A 383 -12.26 -10.13 -16.54
N LEU A 384 -11.25 -10.41 -17.36
CA LEU A 384 -11.35 -10.99 -18.68
C LEU A 384 -10.78 -12.40 -18.64
N GLY A 385 -11.55 -13.41 -18.99
CA GLY A 385 -11.20 -14.83 -18.88
C GLY A 385 -11.75 -15.50 -17.62
N GLU A 386 -11.32 -16.74 -17.38
CA GLU A 386 -11.77 -17.60 -16.27
C GLU A 386 -10.65 -17.76 -15.22
N GLU A 387 -11.00 -18.17 -13.99
CA GLU A 387 -10.03 -18.44 -12.93
C GLU A 387 -8.90 -19.34 -13.43
N GLY A 388 -7.65 -18.99 -13.10
CA GLY A 388 -6.47 -19.68 -13.56
C GLY A 388 -5.97 -19.28 -14.97
N ASN A 389 -6.77 -18.56 -15.78
CA ASN A 389 -6.39 -17.99 -17.08
C ASN A 389 -7.15 -16.68 -17.34
N ARG A 390 -6.84 -15.64 -16.60
CA ARG A 390 -7.57 -14.36 -16.70
C ARG A 390 -6.66 -13.16 -16.53
N VAL A 391 -7.18 -12.00 -16.91
CA VAL A 391 -6.57 -10.69 -16.65
C VAL A 391 -7.53 -9.82 -15.88
N LEU A 392 -7.09 -9.26 -14.75
CA LEU A 392 -7.77 -8.16 -14.09
C LEU A 392 -7.28 -6.85 -14.71
N LEU A 393 -8.22 -6.05 -15.24
CA LEU A 393 -7.97 -4.66 -15.61
C LEU A 393 -8.51 -3.74 -14.52
N ARG A 394 -7.65 -2.87 -14.01
CA ARG A 394 -7.98 -1.89 -13.00
C ARG A 394 -7.48 -0.50 -13.41
N SER A 395 -8.31 0.53 -13.21
CA SER A 395 -7.85 1.91 -13.44
C SER A 395 -6.80 2.32 -12.42
N SER A 396 -5.79 3.10 -12.86
CA SER A 396 -4.92 3.81 -11.93
C SER A 396 -5.73 4.87 -11.17
N ARG A 397 -5.30 5.20 -9.95
CA ARG A 397 -5.95 6.25 -9.17
C ARG A 397 -5.76 7.64 -9.75
N GLN A 398 -4.63 7.87 -10.37
CA GLN A 398 -4.33 9.13 -11.05
C GLN A 398 -5.11 9.29 -12.36
N GLY A 399 -5.74 8.21 -12.86
CA GLY A 399 -6.52 8.23 -14.10
C GLY A 399 -5.65 8.30 -15.35
N ASP A 400 -4.34 8.03 -15.24
CA ASP A 400 -3.35 8.11 -16.31
C ASP A 400 -3.09 6.78 -17.00
N GLY A 401 -3.75 5.69 -16.55
CA GLY A 401 -3.52 4.37 -17.11
C GLY A 401 -4.40 3.26 -16.55
N LEU A 402 -4.11 2.07 -17.03
CA LEU A 402 -4.70 0.80 -16.60
C LEU A 402 -3.60 -0.12 -16.07
N PHE A 403 -3.84 -0.75 -14.93
CA PHE A 403 -3.09 -1.89 -14.46
C PHE A 403 -3.69 -3.17 -15.05
N LEU A 404 -2.84 -4.04 -15.55
CA LEU A 404 -3.15 -5.37 -16.03
C LEU A 404 -2.47 -6.38 -15.09
N PHE A 405 -3.25 -7.27 -14.51
CA PHE A 405 -2.78 -8.37 -13.67
C PHE A 405 -3.25 -9.67 -14.29
N ALA A 406 -2.36 -10.33 -15.05
CA ALA A 406 -2.64 -11.63 -15.66
C ALA A 406 -2.19 -12.76 -14.77
N GLU A 407 -2.97 -13.85 -14.76
CA GLU A 407 -2.63 -15.12 -14.14
C GLU A 407 -2.84 -16.27 -15.13
N SER A 408 -1.94 -17.25 -15.13
CA SER A 408 -2.05 -18.47 -15.95
C SER A 408 -1.18 -19.59 -15.39
N TYR A 409 -1.40 -20.82 -15.87
CA TYR A 409 -0.57 -21.98 -15.52
C TYR A 409 0.80 -21.97 -16.18
N SER A 410 1.07 -21.06 -17.11
CA SER A 410 2.40 -20.84 -17.70
C SER A 410 2.72 -19.37 -17.87
N GLN A 411 4.00 -19.01 -17.74
CA GLN A 411 4.47 -17.64 -17.93
C GLN A 411 4.23 -17.13 -19.36
N GLU A 412 4.36 -18.00 -20.36
CA GLU A 412 4.11 -17.66 -21.75
C GLU A 412 2.64 -17.27 -21.97
N THR A 413 1.72 -18.07 -21.42
CA THR A 413 0.29 -17.79 -21.51
C THR A 413 -0.08 -16.51 -20.74
N ALA A 414 0.47 -16.28 -19.54
CA ALA A 414 0.24 -15.05 -18.79
C ALA A 414 0.67 -13.80 -19.57
N LYS A 415 1.84 -13.86 -20.24
CA LYS A 415 2.30 -12.80 -21.15
C LYS A 415 1.38 -12.62 -22.35
N ALA A 416 0.99 -13.71 -23.01
CA ALA A 416 0.07 -13.67 -24.16
C ALA A 416 -1.29 -13.08 -23.80
N LEU A 417 -1.81 -13.36 -22.61
CA LEU A 417 -3.04 -12.75 -22.09
C LEU A 417 -2.88 -11.23 -21.94
N CYS A 418 -1.76 -10.76 -21.37
CA CYS A 418 -1.48 -9.33 -21.28
C CYS A 418 -1.36 -8.68 -22.67
N ASP A 419 -0.64 -9.31 -23.61
CA ASP A 419 -0.48 -8.82 -24.99
C ASP A 419 -1.83 -8.67 -25.70
N ASN A 420 -2.69 -9.68 -25.58
CA ASN A 420 -4.03 -9.65 -26.17
C ASN A 420 -4.87 -8.51 -25.61
N VAL A 421 -4.92 -8.35 -24.29
CA VAL A 421 -5.68 -7.28 -23.65
C VAL A 421 -5.10 -5.90 -24.00
N GLU A 422 -3.78 -5.76 -24.03
CA GLU A 422 -3.13 -4.52 -24.45
C GLU A 422 -3.50 -4.17 -25.91
N MET A 423 -3.52 -5.14 -26.82
CA MET A 423 -3.94 -4.95 -28.20
C MET A 423 -5.41 -4.52 -28.30
N GLN A 424 -6.31 -5.14 -27.53
CA GLN A 424 -7.73 -4.74 -27.46
C GLN A 424 -7.87 -3.28 -26.99
N VAL A 425 -7.15 -2.90 -25.93
CA VAL A 425 -7.16 -1.53 -25.41
C VAL A 425 -6.64 -0.54 -26.45
N ARG A 426 -5.53 -0.85 -27.14
CA ARG A 426 -4.96 -0.02 -28.22
C ARG A 426 -5.95 0.15 -29.39
N THR A 427 -6.61 -0.90 -29.81
CA THR A 427 -7.65 -0.87 -30.85
C THR A 427 -8.81 0.05 -30.45
N LEU A 428 -9.27 -0.02 -29.17
CA LEU A 428 -10.31 0.86 -28.67
C LEU A 428 -9.89 2.35 -28.57
N LEU A 429 -8.59 2.60 -28.52
CA LEU A 429 -8.00 3.95 -28.54
C LEU A 429 -7.80 4.49 -29.97
N GLY A 430 -8.04 3.68 -31.01
CA GLY A 430 -7.82 4.07 -32.43
C GLY A 430 -6.34 4.07 -32.82
N LYS A 431 -5.54 3.24 -32.17
CA LYS A 431 -4.10 3.07 -32.45
C LYS A 431 -3.79 1.67 -32.96
#